data_ce43640958113b9035fbf3b734d377a0
#
_entry.id   ce43640958113b9035fbf3b734d377a0
#
_cell.length_a   1.000
_cell.length_b   1.000
_cell.length_c   1.000
_cell.angle_alpha   90.00
_cell.angle_beta   90.00
_cell.angle_gamma   90.00
#
_symmetry.space_group_name_H-M   'P 1'
#
loop_
_entity.id
_entity.type
_entity.pdbx_description
1 polymer ?
#
loop_
_entity_poly.entity_id
_entity_poly.type
_entity_poly.pdbx_seq_one_letter_code
_entity_poly.pdbx_strand_id
1 'polypeptide(L)'
;MFAAAGVAAQAEEFVMATGQQGGSWYPVGGAIKAIVEREHPDITITVTPGAGVSNVVGVDAGRFAIAFANSISTVDSLTGKEPFRKPTTNVCNLGILYPQYFQIVALADSNIKTVADMKGKGLTTQQLGNTGEFLTRELLSTAGLTYDDLSSVAHTSYSDSASQMKDGHADFFTLGSSLPTGSVMDLASSRKITLVDVDPETFKHFKDQNAAFQLREVKAGAYPGFDETVHAISYDTHMVAPCDYNGDTIKAVLSAIADNPDSFAAISKTMANLTVEEMATDIGIPFHPAAKEFYAERGVAGME
;
A
#
# COMPACT_ATOMS: atom_id res chain seq x y z
N MET A 1 -12.14 -38.94 -40.06
CA MET A 1 -11.12 -37.99 -39.59
C MET A 1 -11.88 -36.80 -38.96
N PHE A 2 -11.97 -36.76 -37.64
CA PHE A 2 -12.47 -35.59 -36.92
C PHE A 2 -11.28 -34.69 -36.64
N ALA A 3 -11.26 -33.52 -37.26
CA ALA A 3 -10.32 -32.46 -36.92
C ALA A 3 -10.75 -31.89 -35.55
N ALA A 4 -9.96 -32.13 -34.51
CA ALA A 4 -10.09 -31.41 -33.26
C ALA A 4 -9.68 -29.97 -33.53
N ALA A 5 -10.65 -29.06 -33.62
CA ALA A 5 -10.41 -27.63 -33.58
C ALA A 5 -9.90 -27.32 -32.16
N GLY A 6 -8.57 -27.15 -32.01
CA GLY A 6 -7.98 -26.59 -30.79
C GLY A 6 -8.53 -25.18 -30.62
N VAL A 7 -9.29 -24.94 -29.56
CA VAL A 7 -9.61 -23.59 -29.11
C VAL A 7 -8.27 -22.98 -28.71
N ALA A 8 -7.77 -22.04 -29.53
CA ALA A 8 -6.63 -21.24 -29.14
C ALA A 8 -7.03 -20.49 -27.86
N ALA A 9 -6.30 -20.69 -26.75
CA ALA A 9 -6.45 -19.89 -25.57
C ALA A 9 -6.27 -18.43 -25.99
N GLN A 10 -7.26 -17.59 -25.73
CA GLN A 10 -7.19 -16.19 -26.10
C GLN A 10 -6.23 -15.53 -25.11
N ALA A 11 -5.16 -14.93 -25.61
CA ALA A 11 -4.22 -14.20 -24.77
C ALA A 11 -4.96 -13.12 -23.97
N GLU A 12 -4.76 -13.11 -22.66
CA GLU A 12 -5.36 -12.13 -21.76
C GLU A 12 -4.37 -11.00 -21.49
N GLU A 13 -4.79 -9.77 -21.71
CA GLU A 13 -3.98 -8.57 -21.43
C GLU A 13 -4.74 -7.68 -20.45
N PHE A 14 -4.07 -7.31 -19.33
CA PHE A 14 -4.71 -6.47 -18.34
C PHE A 14 -3.75 -5.48 -17.64
N VAL A 15 -4.33 -4.45 -17.03
CA VAL A 15 -3.59 -3.44 -16.25
C VAL A 15 -3.69 -3.74 -14.77
N MET A 16 -2.51 -3.84 -14.12
CA MET A 16 -2.35 -3.93 -12.67
C MET A 16 -1.90 -2.57 -12.13
N ALA A 17 -2.75 -1.91 -11.34
CA ALA A 17 -2.39 -0.67 -10.67
C ALA A 17 -1.64 -0.95 -9.37
N THR A 18 -0.50 -0.32 -9.19
CA THR A 18 0.39 -0.53 -8.03
C THR A 18 0.50 0.74 -7.18
N GLY A 19 1.68 1.21 -6.86
CA GLY A 19 1.92 2.36 -6.01
C GLY A 19 2.93 3.34 -6.57
N GLN A 20 3.26 4.32 -5.76
CA GLN A 20 4.24 5.35 -6.06
C GLN A 20 5.63 4.76 -6.29
N GLN A 21 6.42 5.38 -7.17
CA GLN A 21 7.84 5.09 -7.29
C GLN A 21 8.56 5.39 -5.97
N GLY A 22 9.48 4.52 -5.59
CA GLY A 22 10.16 4.57 -4.29
C GLY A 22 9.41 3.90 -3.12
N GLY A 23 8.16 3.47 -3.35
CA GLY A 23 7.40 2.63 -2.42
C GLY A 23 7.54 1.14 -2.71
N SER A 24 6.91 0.30 -1.89
CA SER A 24 6.99 -1.17 -2.00
C SER A 24 6.05 -1.78 -3.03
N TRP A 25 4.90 -1.18 -3.33
CA TRP A 25 3.90 -1.75 -4.22
C TRP A 25 4.38 -1.92 -5.67
N TYR A 26 5.12 -0.92 -6.18
CA TYR A 26 5.58 -0.95 -7.57
C TYR A 26 6.53 -2.13 -7.85
N PRO A 27 7.61 -2.37 -7.07
CA PRO A 27 8.47 -3.53 -7.26
C PRO A 27 7.77 -4.86 -6.97
N VAL A 28 6.83 -4.92 -6.00
CA VAL A 28 6.03 -6.14 -5.75
C VAL A 28 5.15 -6.46 -6.96
N GLY A 29 4.47 -5.48 -7.54
CA GLY A 29 3.69 -5.67 -8.76
C GLY A 29 4.55 -6.13 -9.94
N GLY A 30 5.77 -5.60 -10.06
CA GLY A 30 6.75 -6.05 -11.06
C GLY A 30 7.16 -7.52 -10.88
N ALA A 31 7.33 -7.97 -9.64
CA ALA A 31 7.63 -9.37 -9.33
C ALA A 31 6.45 -10.30 -9.66
N ILE A 32 5.23 -9.91 -9.28
CA ILE A 32 4.01 -10.65 -9.63
C ILE A 32 3.90 -10.81 -11.15
N LYS A 33 4.04 -9.70 -11.91
CA LYS A 33 4.06 -9.74 -13.37
C LYS A 33 5.07 -10.76 -13.90
N ALA A 34 6.31 -10.68 -13.44
CA ALA A 34 7.39 -11.53 -13.94
C ALA A 34 7.14 -13.03 -13.68
N ILE A 35 6.52 -13.37 -12.53
CA ILE A 35 6.17 -14.75 -12.19
C ILE A 35 4.98 -15.22 -13.04
N VAL A 36 3.89 -14.44 -13.07
CA VAL A 36 2.67 -14.81 -13.81
C VAL A 36 2.96 -15.00 -15.29
N GLU A 37 3.64 -14.06 -15.96
CA GLU A 37 3.97 -14.15 -17.38
C GLU A 37 4.93 -15.30 -17.71
N ARG A 38 5.77 -15.71 -16.74
CA ARG A 38 6.63 -16.90 -16.89
C ARG A 38 5.82 -18.19 -16.83
N GLU A 39 4.86 -18.28 -15.90
CA GLU A 39 4.08 -19.49 -15.63
C GLU A 39 2.83 -19.61 -16.53
N HIS A 40 2.31 -18.47 -16.98
CA HIS A 40 1.14 -18.32 -17.85
C HIS A 40 1.50 -17.43 -19.05
N PRO A 41 2.15 -17.98 -20.11
CA PRO A 41 2.60 -17.19 -21.27
C PRO A 41 1.48 -16.57 -22.10
N ASP A 42 0.25 -16.96 -21.88
CA ASP A 42 -1.00 -16.40 -22.44
C ASP A 42 -1.52 -15.17 -21.68
N ILE A 43 -0.93 -14.83 -20.53
CA ILE A 43 -1.26 -13.65 -19.75
C ILE A 43 -0.16 -12.58 -19.94
N THR A 44 -0.59 -11.35 -20.22
CA THR A 44 0.29 -10.17 -20.29
C THR A 44 -0.17 -9.10 -19.29
N ILE A 45 0.71 -8.65 -18.41
CA ILE A 45 0.40 -7.67 -17.36
C ILE A 45 1.09 -6.34 -17.64
N THR A 46 0.32 -5.27 -17.74
CA THR A 46 0.84 -3.91 -17.73
C THR A 46 0.81 -3.35 -16.31
N VAL A 47 1.98 -3.17 -15.69
CA VAL A 47 2.10 -2.56 -14.36
C VAL A 47 2.10 -1.04 -14.48
N THR A 48 1.21 -0.37 -13.75
CA THR A 48 1.15 1.11 -13.73
C THR A 48 1.28 1.64 -12.31
N PRO A 49 1.94 2.81 -12.12
CA PRO A 49 1.91 3.51 -10.84
C PRO A 49 0.48 3.89 -10.44
N GLY A 50 0.24 3.94 -9.13
CA GLY A 50 -1.06 4.29 -8.57
C GLY A 50 -0.97 4.69 -7.11
N ALA A 51 -2.12 4.72 -6.44
CA ALA A 51 -2.21 4.96 -5.00
C ALA A 51 -3.52 4.41 -4.44
N GLY A 52 -3.57 4.12 -3.14
CA GLY A 52 -4.63 3.35 -2.50
C GLY A 52 -6.06 3.75 -2.90
N VAL A 53 -6.41 5.02 -2.75
CA VAL A 53 -7.76 5.51 -3.08
C VAL A 53 -8.04 5.47 -4.58
N SER A 54 -7.12 5.99 -5.40
CA SER A 54 -7.30 6.02 -6.87
C SER A 54 -7.38 4.64 -7.49
N ASN A 55 -6.69 3.66 -6.91
CA ASN A 55 -6.71 2.27 -7.34
C ASN A 55 -8.09 1.64 -7.09
N VAL A 56 -8.64 1.80 -5.88
CA VAL A 56 -9.98 1.30 -5.53
C VAL A 56 -11.05 1.92 -6.44
N VAL A 57 -11.00 3.25 -6.66
CA VAL A 57 -11.90 3.93 -7.61
C VAL A 57 -11.71 3.41 -9.04
N GLY A 58 -10.47 3.10 -9.42
CA GLY A 58 -10.15 2.56 -10.74
C GLY A 58 -10.68 1.15 -10.97
N VAL A 59 -10.62 0.29 -9.95
CA VAL A 59 -11.20 -1.06 -9.97
C VAL A 59 -12.72 -0.98 -10.05
N ASP A 60 -13.37 -0.20 -9.18
CA ASP A 60 -14.84 0.00 -9.20
C ASP A 60 -15.35 0.52 -10.56
N ALA A 61 -14.55 1.30 -11.26
CA ALA A 61 -14.85 1.84 -12.58
C ALA A 61 -14.42 0.92 -13.75
N GLY A 62 -13.89 -0.27 -13.49
CA GLY A 62 -13.41 -1.22 -14.50
C GLY A 62 -12.16 -0.75 -15.28
N ARG A 63 -11.42 0.23 -14.78
CA ARG A 63 -10.16 0.71 -15.42
C ARG A 63 -8.96 -0.18 -15.13
N PHE A 64 -8.96 -0.85 -14.00
CA PHE A 64 -7.93 -1.79 -13.56
C PHE A 64 -8.55 -3.14 -13.28
N ALA A 65 -7.95 -4.18 -13.80
CA ALA A 65 -8.34 -5.56 -13.55
C ALA A 65 -7.93 -6.01 -12.14
N ILE A 66 -6.75 -5.61 -11.72
CA ILE A 66 -6.20 -5.90 -10.39
C ILE A 66 -5.51 -4.63 -9.89
N ALA A 67 -5.59 -4.37 -8.59
CA ALA A 67 -4.89 -3.26 -8.00
C ALA A 67 -4.46 -3.54 -6.56
N PHE A 68 -3.38 -2.87 -6.14
CA PHE A 68 -3.00 -2.78 -4.73
C PHE A 68 -3.87 -1.74 -4.03
N ALA A 69 -4.27 -2.03 -2.82
CA ALA A 69 -5.05 -1.14 -1.98
C ALA A 69 -4.62 -1.20 -0.51
N ASN A 70 -5.08 -0.22 0.26
CA ASN A 70 -4.95 -0.22 1.71
C ASN A 70 -6.26 -0.68 2.33
N SER A 71 -6.21 -1.59 3.30
CA SER A 71 -7.40 -2.12 3.98
C SER A 71 -8.33 -1.01 4.47
N ILE A 72 -7.77 0.03 5.11
CA ILE A 72 -8.52 1.20 5.59
C ILE A 72 -9.27 1.92 4.47
N SER A 73 -8.61 2.19 3.35
CA SER A 73 -9.22 2.91 2.22
C SER A 73 -10.33 2.08 1.57
N THR A 74 -10.14 0.77 1.43
CA THR A 74 -11.14 -0.08 0.81
C THR A 74 -12.37 -0.25 1.71
N VAL A 75 -12.20 -0.38 3.03
CA VAL A 75 -13.32 -0.37 3.99
C VAL A 75 -14.10 0.94 3.91
N ASP A 76 -13.41 2.08 3.93
CA ASP A 76 -14.08 3.39 3.80
C ASP A 76 -14.81 3.55 2.45
N SER A 77 -14.30 2.92 1.38
CA SER A 77 -14.93 2.97 0.06
C SER A 77 -16.31 2.29 0.02
N LEU A 78 -16.54 1.24 0.82
CA LEU A 78 -17.80 0.52 0.86
C LEU A 78 -18.97 1.40 1.32
N THR A 79 -18.69 2.41 2.13
CA THR A 79 -19.69 3.37 2.64
C THR A 79 -19.61 4.74 1.98
N GLY A 80 -18.63 4.96 1.10
CA GLY A 80 -18.40 6.26 0.46
C GLY A 80 -17.86 7.32 1.42
N LYS A 81 -17.22 6.91 2.51
CA LYS A 81 -16.57 7.83 3.46
C LYS A 81 -15.41 8.57 2.76
N GLU A 82 -15.16 9.81 3.16
CA GLU A 82 -14.04 10.60 2.62
C GLU A 82 -12.70 9.79 2.67
N PRO A 83 -11.90 9.82 1.60
CA PRO A 83 -11.97 10.69 0.42
C PRO A 83 -12.83 10.19 -0.75
N PHE A 84 -13.62 9.14 -0.55
CA PHE A 84 -14.54 8.63 -1.57
C PHE A 84 -15.80 9.52 -1.67
N ARG A 85 -16.29 9.76 -2.90
CA ARG A 85 -17.47 10.60 -3.15
C ARG A 85 -18.79 9.82 -3.10
N LYS A 86 -18.71 8.50 -3.19
CA LYS A 86 -19.84 7.55 -3.18
C LYS A 86 -19.32 6.17 -2.81
N PRO A 87 -20.20 5.28 -2.30
CA PRO A 87 -19.85 3.87 -2.11
C PRO A 87 -19.37 3.21 -3.39
N THR A 88 -18.37 2.33 -3.27
CA THR A 88 -17.98 1.41 -4.34
C THR A 88 -18.93 0.20 -4.37
N THR A 89 -19.14 -0.38 -5.54
CA THR A 89 -20.11 -1.46 -5.74
C THR A 89 -19.52 -2.71 -6.38
N ASN A 90 -18.33 -2.60 -7.00
CA ASN A 90 -17.66 -3.71 -7.69
C ASN A 90 -16.18 -3.79 -7.30
N VAL A 91 -15.91 -3.94 -6.00
CA VAL A 91 -14.56 -4.11 -5.47
C VAL A 91 -14.54 -5.28 -4.50
N CYS A 92 -13.80 -6.34 -4.86
CA CYS A 92 -13.62 -7.54 -4.06
C CYS A 92 -12.16 -7.69 -3.62
N ASN A 93 -11.96 -8.22 -2.40
CA ASN A 93 -10.65 -8.54 -1.83
C ASN A 93 -10.06 -9.80 -2.49
N LEU A 94 -8.78 -9.75 -2.81
CA LEU A 94 -8.03 -10.93 -3.26
C LEU A 94 -7.20 -11.54 -2.12
N GLY A 95 -6.80 -10.76 -1.14
CA GLY A 95 -6.03 -11.19 0.01
C GLY A 95 -5.06 -10.12 0.52
N ILE A 96 -4.67 -10.26 1.79
CA ILE A 96 -3.66 -9.41 2.44
C ILE A 96 -2.27 -9.85 1.98
N LEU A 97 -1.35 -8.88 1.87
CA LEU A 97 0.04 -9.14 1.53
C LEU A 97 1.01 -8.85 2.69
N TYR A 98 0.92 -7.66 3.27
CA TYR A 98 1.81 -7.22 4.35
C TYR A 98 1.34 -5.92 4.98
N PRO A 99 1.82 -5.60 6.22
CA PRO A 99 1.51 -4.34 6.86
C PRO A 99 2.21 -3.16 6.19
N GLN A 100 1.49 -2.06 6.11
CA GLN A 100 2.00 -0.74 5.80
C GLN A 100 2.16 0.07 7.08
N TYR A 101 3.15 0.95 7.07
CA TYR A 101 3.43 1.90 8.14
C TYR A 101 3.31 3.31 7.58
N PHE A 102 2.45 4.12 8.17
CA PHE A 102 2.43 5.55 7.90
C PHE A 102 3.60 6.19 8.65
N GLN A 103 4.64 6.48 7.90
CA GLN A 103 5.91 6.98 8.43
C GLN A 103 5.95 8.50 8.33
N ILE A 104 6.41 9.12 9.39
CA ILE A 104 6.68 10.56 9.46
C ILE A 104 8.19 10.70 9.57
N VAL A 105 8.83 10.90 8.41
CA VAL A 105 10.29 10.96 8.30
C VAL A 105 10.73 12.42 8.36
N ALA A 106 11.52 12.80 9.35
CA ALA A 106 12.05 14.13 9.50
C ALA A 106 13.58 14.16 9.34
N LEU A 107 14.13 15.27 8.84
CA LEU A 107 15.56 15.50 8.93
C LEU A 107 15.95 15.72 10.40
N ALA A 108 17.03 15.09 10.85
CA ALA A 108 17.44 15.16 12.27
C ALA A 108 17.74 16.58 12.76
N ASP A 109 18.16 17.47 11.84
CA ASP A 109 18.43 18.89 12.11
C ASP A 109 17.19 19.77 12.03
N SER A 110 16.03 19.24 11.62
CA SER A 110 14.76 19.99 11.59
C SER A 110 14.18 20.26 12.98
N ASN A 111 14.61 19.51 14.01
CA ASN A 111 14.09 19.51 15.38
C ASN A 111 12.60 19.14 15.49
N ILE A 112 12.06 18.37 14.55
CA ILE A 112 10.69 17.84 14.62
C ILE A 112 10.70 16.56 15.45
N LYS A 113 10.04 16.58 16.60
CA LYS A 113 9.88 15.44 17.52
C LYS A 113 8.43 15.04 17.74
N THR A 114 7.51 15.98 17.54
CA THR A 114 6.08 15.81 17.71
C THR A 114 5.34 16.41 16.51
N VAL A 115 4.04 16.11 16.37
CA VAL A 115 3.20 16.72 15.33
C VAL A 115 3.15 18.25 15.48
N ALA A 116 3.13 18.78 16.70
CA ALA A 116 3.11 20.22 16.94
C ALA A 116 4.36 20.94 16.42
N ASP A 117 5.53 20.28 16.42
CA ASP A 117 6.79 20.85 15.92
C ASP A 117 6.81 21.05 14.38
N MET A 118 5.82 20.49 13.67
CA MET A 118 5.71 20.63 12.22
C MET A 118 5.28 22.04 11.79
N LYS A 119 4.75 22.85 12.72
CA LYS A 119 4.34 24.24 12.43
C LYS A 119 5.53 25.04 11.85
N GLY A 120 5.30 25.66 10.70
CA GLY A 120 6.31 26.47 9.99
C GLY A 120 7.39 25.65 9.27
N LYS A 121 7.27 24.32 9.20
CA LYS A 121 8.21 23.43 8.50
C LYS A 121 7.75 23.12 7.08
N GLY A 122 8.71 22.73 6.23
CA GLY A 122 8.43 22.29 4.85
C GLY A 122 8.07 20.82 4.79
N LEU A 123 6.93 20.50 4.20
CA LEU A 123 6.40 19.14 4.01
C LEU A 123 6.51 18.69 2.56
N THR A 124 6.84 17.42 2.36
CA THR A 124 6.54 16.71 1.12
C THR A 124 5.68 15.47 1.41
N THR A 125 4.65 15.23 0.61
CA THR A 125 3.68 14.14 0.79
C THR A 125 3.10 13.68 -0.56
N GLN A 126 2.21 12.70 -0.54
CA GLN A 126 1.53 12.20 -1.73
C GLN A 126 0.63 13.26 -2.41
N GLN A 127 0.24 12.97 -3.66
CA GLN A 127 -0.73 13.77 -4.40
C GLN A 127 -2.06 13.85 -3.65
N LEU A 128 -2.74 14.99 -3.81
CA LEU A 128 -4.05 15.25 -3.21
C LEU A 128 -5.06 14.13 -3.48
N GLY A 129 -5.79 13.75 -2.45
CA GLY A 129 -6.82 12.71 -2.52
C GLY A 129 -6.29 11.27 -2.46
N ASN A 130 -4.99 11.07 -2.23
CA ASN A 130 -4.42 9.77 -1.97
C ASN A 130 -4.37 9.46 -0.47
N THR A 131 -4.27 8.17 -0.12
CA THR A 131 -4.30 7.71 1.27
C THR A 131 -3.28 8.41 2.15
N GLY A 132 -2.02 8.50 1.73
CA GLY A 132 -0.97 9.13 2.54
C GLY A 132 -1.15 10.64 2.71
N GLU A 133 -1.72 11.32 1.72
CA GLU A 133 -2.08 12.73 1.82
C GLU A 133 -3.25 12.93 2.81
N PHE A 134 -4.28 12.11 2.70
CA PHE A 134 -5.39 12.12 3.66
C PHE A 134 -4.90 11.88 5.09
N LEU A 135 -4.08 10.85 5.32
CA LEU A 135 -3.49 10.57 6.63
C LEU A 135 -2.62 11.72 7.15
N THR A 136 -1.96 12.45 6.25
CA THR A 136 -1.15 13.63 6.63
C THR A 136 -2.02 14.78 7.13
N ARG A 137 -3.16 15.04 6.48
CA ARG A 137 -4.12 16.05 6.96
C ARG A 137 -4.69 15.68 8.32
N GLU A 138 -5.09 14.41 8.47
CA GLU A 138 -5.59 13.90 9.75
C GLU A 138 -4.53 13.98 10.84
N LEU A 139 -3.27 13.64 10.55
CA LEU A 139 -2.16 13.78 11.49
C LEU A 139 -1.99 15.23 11.96
N LEU A 140 -1.91 16.18 11.04
CA LEU A 140 -1.76 17.60 11.36
C LEU A 140 -2.93 18.08 12.23
N SER A 141 -4.15 17.62 11.95
CA SER A 141 -5.35 18.00 12.70
C SER A 141 -5.29 17.62 14.17
N THR A 142 -4.57 16.55 14.54
CA THR A 142 -4.38 16.14 15.94
C THR A 142 -3.65 17.19 16.80
N ALA A 143 -2.84 18.04 16.16
CA ALA A 143 -2.18 19.18 16.79
C ALA A 143 -2.85 20.52 16.47
N GLY A 144 -4.05 20.52 15.88
CA GLY A 144 -4.76 21.73 15.44
C GLY A 144 -4.08 22.45 14.27
N LEU A 145 -3.25 21.74 13.49
CA LEU A 145 -2.55 22.28 12.33
C LEU A 145 -3.27 21.91 11.03
N THR A 146 -3.03 22.74 10.02
CA THR A 146 -3.43 22.53 8.63
C THR A 146 -2.23 22.76 7.72
N TYR A 147 -2.37 22.56 6.41
CA TYR A 147 -1.30 22.90 5.46
C TYR A 147 -0.93 24.40 5.46
N ASP A 148 -1.86 25.27 5.83
CA ASP A 148 -1.61 26.74 5.92
C ASP A 148 -0.67 27.12 7.08
N ASP A 149 -0.50 26.23 8.06
CA ASP A 149 0.44 26.40 9.18
C ASP A 149 1.88 25.98 8.84
N LEU A 150 2.11 25.38 7.66
CA LEU A 150 3.41 24.93 7.19
C LEU A 150 4.09 26.00 6.33
N SER A 151 5.43 25.96 6.24
CA SER A 151 6.17 26.92 5.38
C SER A 151 6.02 26.60 3.89
N SER A 152 5.86 25.32 3.56
CA SER A 152 5.62 24.83 2.20
C SER A 152 5.02 23.43 2.23
N VAL A 153 4.25 23.08 1.19
CA VAL A 153 3.71 21.72 0.98
C VAL A 153 3.93 21.31 -0.46
N ALA A 154 4.62 20.21 -0.69
CA ALA A 154 4.81 19.63 -2.01
C ALA A 154 4.10 18.28 -2.10
N HIS A 155 3.26 18.11 -3.14
CA HIS A 155 2.55 16.88 -3.44
C HIS A 155 3.25 16.14 -4.58
N THR A 156 4.01 15.07 -4.27
CA THR A 156 4.89 14.43 -5.25
C THR A 156 5.07 12.92 -5.02
N SER A 157 5.90 12.25 -5.81
CA SER A 157 6.26 10.84 -5.61
C SER A 157 7.17 10.66 -4.40
N TYR A 158 7.28 9.43 -3.88
CA TYR A 158 8.18 9.15 -2.76
C TYR A 158 9.66 9.36 -3.11
N SER A 159 10.05 9.06 -4.35
CA SER A 159 11.43 9.30 -4.82
C SER A 159 11.75 10.79 -4.92
N ASP A 160 10.80 11.58 -5.46
CA ASP A 160 10.98 13.03 -5.54
C ASP A 160 10.95 13.68 -4.14
N SER A 161 10.13 13.16 -3.23
CA SER A 161 10.11 13.58 -1.81
C SER A 161 11.47 13.39 -1.15
N ALA A 162 12.08 12.23 -1.34
CA ALA A 162 13.43 11.96 -0.84
C ALA A 162 14.47 12.93 -1.43
N SER A 163 14.36 13.23 -2.73
CA SER A 163 15.23 14.20 -3.40
C SER A 163 15.07 15.61 -2.83
N GLN A 164 13.83 16.08 -2.65
CA GLN A 164 13.56 17.40 -2.04
C GLN A 164 14.12 17.52 -0.63
N MET A 165 14.02 16.46 0.18
CA MET A 165 14.62 16.44 1.51
C MET A 165 16.15 16.43 1.47
N LYS A 166 16.78 15.71 0.54
CA LYS A 166 18.24 15.73 0.35
C LYS A 166 18.74 17.13 0.00
N ASP A 167 17.99 17.83 -0.84
CA ASP A 167 18.31 19.18 -1.31
C ASP A 167 17.95 20.28 -0.28
N GLY A 168 17.29 19.93 0.82
CA GLY A 168 16.90 20.88 1.89
C GLY A 168 15.67 21.71 1.51
N HIS A 169 14.86 21.27 0.55
CA HIS A 169 13.62 21.94 0.15
C HIS A 169 12.42 21.51 1.01
N ALA A 170 12.56 20.47 1.81
CA ALA A 170 11.57 20.02 2.79
C ALA A 170 12.27 19.53 4.08
N ASP A 171 11.60 19.73 5.21
CA ASP A 171 12.06 19.34 6.54
C ASP A 171 11.57 17.94 6.93
N PHE A 172 10.40 17.55 6.43
CA PHE A 172 9.81 16.24 6.70
C PHE A 172 9.00 15.71 5.52
N PHE A 173 8.83 14.39 5.55
CA PHE A 173 8.19 13.60 4.50
C PHE A 173 7.22 12.60 5.14
N THR A 174 5.99 12.53 4.65
CA THR A 174 5.00 11.57 5.11
C THR A 174 4.66 10.57 4.01
N LEU A 175 4.68 9.28 4.36
CA LEU A 175 4.41 8.20 3.40
C LEU A 175 3.81 6.98 4.07
N GLY A 176 3.02 6.21 3.32
CA GLY A 176 2.56 4.87 3.71
C GLY A 176 3.29 3.80 2.88
N SER A 177 4.09 2.95 3.52
CA SER A 177 4.84 1.89 2.85
C SER A 177 5.26 0.78 3.82
N SER A 178 5.80 -0.33 3.30
CA SER A 178 6.46 -1.35 4.12
C SER A 178 7.75 -0.81 4.75
N LEU A 179 8.30 -1.55 5.71
CA LEU A 179 9.61 -1.28 6.31
C LEU A 179 10.64 -2.35 5.88
N PRO A 180 11.87 -1.93 5.48
CA PRO A 180 12.27 -0.57 5.14
C PRO A 180 11.67 -0.12 3.79
N THR A 181 11.51 1.19 3.60
CA THR A 181 11.06 1.78 2.32
C THR A 181 12.25 2.25 1.49
N GLY A 182 12.26 1.96 0.19
CA GLY A 182 13.37 2.28 -0.70
C GLY A 182 13.73 3.76 -0.75
N SER A 183 12.74 4.66 -0.85
CA SER A 183 12.96 6.11 -0.86
C SER A 183 13.53 6.64 0.46
N VAL A 184 13.11 6.07 1.60
CA VAL A 184 13.65 6.44 2.92
C VAL A 184 15.06 5.89 3.11
N MET A 185 15.36 4.67 2.62
CA MET A 185 16.72 4.14 2.59
C MET A 185 17.66 5.02 1.78
N ASP A 186 17.20 5.49 0.60
CA ASP A 186 17.96 6.39 -0.26
C ASP A 186 18.20 7.76 0.42
N LEU A 187 17.21 8.33 1.08
CA LEU A 187 17.37 9.55 1.89
C LEU A 187 18.37 9.33 3.03
N ALA A 188 18.20 8.26 3.81
CA ALA A 188 19.05 7.94 4.97
C ALA A 188 20.50 7.65 4.59
N SER A 189 20.79 7.29 3.35
CA SER A 189 22.16 7.06 2.85
C SER A 189 22.98 8.35 2.79
N SER A 190 22.36 9.53 2.73
CA SER A 190 23.01 10.82 2.54
C SER A 190 22.65 11.88 3.59
N ARG A 191 21.53 11.73 4.29
CA ARG A 191 21.06 12.65 5.32
C ARG A 191 20.72 11.89 6.60
N LYS A 192 21.03 12.46 7.74
CA LYS A 192 20.59 11.91 9.01
C LYS A 192 19.10 12.19 9.19
N ILE A 193 18.33 11.12 9.41
CA ILE A 193 16.87 11.18 9.58
C ILE A 193 16.46 10.74 10.98
N THR A 194 15.26 11.10 11.37
CA THR A 194 14.51 10.52 12.49
C THR A 194 13.09 10.18 12.02
N LEU A 195 12.43 9.27 12.73
CA LEU A 195 11.00 9.05 12.60
C LEU A 195 10.29 9.68 13.79
N VAL A 196 9.21 10.40 13.53
CA VAL A 196 8.40 11.00 14.60
C VAL A 196 7.52 9.91 15.20
N ASP A 197 7.59 9.76 16.53
CA ASP A 197 6.79 8.80 17.27
C ASP A 197 5.30 9.20 17.28
N VAL A 198 4.42 8.23 17.11
CA VAL A 198 2.97 8.42 17.21
C VAL A 198 2.54 8.08 18.62
N ASP A 199 2.21 9.11 19.39
CA ASP A 199 1.72 8.97 20.76
C ASP A 199 0.33 8.32 20.81
N PRO A 200 -0.09 7.78 21.99
CA PRO A 200 -1.38 7.10 22.14
C PRO A 200 -2.60 7.99 21.85
N GLU A 201 -2.55 9.29 22.08
CA GLU A 201 -3.67 10.22 21.85
C GLU A 201 -3.81 10.47 20.33
N THR A 202 -2.70 10.73 19.64
CA THR A 202 -2.66 10.81 18.18
C THR A 202 -3.18 9.51 17.55
N PHE A 203 -2.74 8.32 18.02
CA PHE A 203 -3.25 7.06 17.51
C PHE A 203 -4.75 6.89 17.76
N LYS A 204 -5.24 7.27 18.94
CA LYS A 204 -6.66 7.17 19.26
C LYS A 204 -7.54 7.92 18.27
N HIS A 205 -7.11 9.10 17.82
CA HIS A 205 -7.82 9.88 16.79
C HIS A 205 -8.07 9.05 15.51
N PHE A 206 -7.06 8.33 15.02
CA PHE A 206 -7.18 7.46 13.84
C PHE A 206 -8.05 6.24 14.12
N LYS A 207 -7.85 5.60 15.28
CA LYS A 207 -8.58 4.38 15.67
C LYS A 207 -10.07 4.63 15.82
N ASP A 208 -10.47 5.79 16.32
CA ASP A 208 -11.87 6.20 16.46
C ASP A 208 -12.54 6.41 15.08
N GLN A 209 -11.77 6.78 14.07
CA GLN A 209 -12.28 6.97 12.71
C GLN A 209 -12.45 5.66 11.93
N ASN A 210 -11.51 4.73 12.09
CA ASN A 210 -11.53 3.45 11.40
C ASN A 210 -10.84 2.37 12.24
N ALA A 211 -11.61 1.37 12.64
CA ALA A 211 -11.13 0.28 13.50
C ALA A 211 -10.01 -0.59 12.86
N ALA A 212 -9.80 -0.49 11.55
CA ALA A 212 -8.72 -1.20 10.85
C ALA A 212 -7.32 -0.61 11.11
N PHE A 213 -7.21 0.64 11.61
CA PHE A 213 -5.92 1.17 12.01
C PHE A 213 -5.33 0.41 13.19
N GLN A 214 -4.03 0.21 13.14
CA GLN A 214 -3.23 -0.44 14.18
C GLN A 214 -2.06 0.47 14.56
N LEU A 215 -1.55 0.32 15.79
CA LEU A 215 -0.30 0.95 16.24
C LEU A 215 0.77 -0.14 16.26
N ARG A 216 1.85 0.06 15.52
CA ARG A 216 2.96 -0.91 15.44
C ARG A 216 4.29 -0.25 15.68
N GLU A 217 5.22 -0.99 16.28
CA GLU A 217 6.60 -0.54 16.49
C GLU A 217 7.39 -0.52 15.18
N VAL A 218 8.16 0.56 15.00
CA VAL A 218 9.28 0.65 14.07
C VAL A 218 10.55 0.53 14.89
N LYS A 219 11.21 -0.61 14.81
CA LYS A 219 12.38 -0.92 15.64
C LYS A 219 13.59 -0.08 15.24
N ALA A 220 14.44 0.20 16.22
CA ALA A 220 15.79 0.71 15.99
C ALA A 220 16.50 -0.12 14.90
N GLY A 221 17.27 0.54 14.04
CA GLY A 221 17.96 -0.10 12.91
C GLY A 221 17.07 -0.35 11.68
N ALA A 222 15.81 0.09 11.65
CA ALA A 222 14.96 0.02 10.48
C ALA A 222 15.54 0.79 9.28
N TYR A 223 16.27 1.87 9.57
CA TYR A 223 16.99 2.66 8.58
C TYR A 223 18.43 2.97 9.06
N PRO A 224 19.38 3.24 8.14
CA PRO A 224 20.73 3.64 8.50
C PRO A 224 20.74 4.86 9.44
N GLY A 225 21.41 4.73 10.59
CA GLY A 225 21.52 5.81 11.57
C GLY A 225 20.25 6.15 12.36
N PHE A 226 19.23 5.31 12.26
CA PHE A 226 18.03 5.39 13.08
C PHE A 226 18.14 4.39 14.24
N ASP A 227 18.42 4.88 15.44
CA ASP A 227 18.80 4.08 16.62
C ASP A 227 17.70 4.03 17.70
N GLU A 228 16.53 4.59 17.41
CA GLU A 228 15.38 4.65 18.32
C GLU A 228 14.29 3.67 17.89
N THR A 229 13.46 3.23 18.82
CA THR A 229 12.21 2.53 18.52
C THR A 229 11.08 3.53 18.69
N VAL A 230 10.22 3.63 17.66
CA VAL A 230 9.04 4.50 17.66
C VAL A 230 7.79 3.73 17.26
N HIS A 231 6.62 4.29 17.51
CA HIS A 231 5.35 3.76 17.04
C HIS A 231 4.90 4.49 15.77
N ALA A 232 4.28 3.75 14.89
CA ALA A 232 3.68 4.29 13.66
C ALA A 232 2.25 3.77 13.50
N ILE A 233 1.39 4.60 12.93
CA ILE A 233 0.08 4.16 12.43
C ILE A 233 0.30 3.12 11.34
N SER A 234 -0.42 2.01 11.42
CA SER A 234 -0.29 0.90 10.49
C SER A 234 -1.65 0.43 10.00
N TYR A 235 -1.66 -0.16 8.82
CA TYR A 235 -2.78 -0.81 8.15
C TYR A 235 -2.25 -1.83 7.16
N ASP A 236 -3.09 -2.67 6.57
CA ASP A 236 -2.59 -3.74 5.72
C ASP A 236 -2.66 -3.38 4.23
N THR A 237 -1.64 -3.80 3.47
CA THR A 237 -1.70 -3.90 2.03
C THR A 237 -2.51 -5.12 1.67
N HIS A 238 -3.43 -4.96 0.74
CA HIS A 238 -4.12 -6.07 0.10
C HIS A 238 -4.28 -5.82 -1.40
N MET A 239 -4.73 -6.82 -2.15
CA MET A 239 -5.07 -6.69 -3.55
C MET A 239 -6.58 -6.72 -3.74
N VAL A 240 -7.07 -5.97 -4.74
CA VAL A 240 -8.48 -5.89 -5.10
C VAL A 240 -8.66 -6.09 -6.60
N ALA A 241 -9.83 -6.60 -6.97
CA ALA A 241 -10.30 -6.73 -8.35
C ALA A 241 -11.80 -6.44 -8.44
N PRO A 242 -12.37 -6.18 -9.64
CA PRO A 242 -13.81 -6.25 -9.83
C PRO A 242 -14.31 -7.64 -9.42
N CYS A 243 -15.45 -7.71 -8.72
CA CYS A 243 -15.99 -8.98 -8.18
C CYS A 243 -16.36 -10.01 -9.25
N ASP A 244 -16.54 -9.56 -10.47
CA ASP A 244 -16.87 -10.36 -11.66
C ASP A 244 -15.70 -10.55 -12.64
N TYR A 245 -14.47 -10.20 -12.22
CA TYR A 245 -13.29 -10.37 -13.08
C TYR A 245 -12.95 -11.86 -13.30
N ASN A 246 -12.15 -12.14 -14.33
CA ASN A 246 -11.74 -13.50 -14.73
C ASN A 246 -11.12 -14.29 -13.57
N GLY A 247 -11.80 -15.37 -13.13
CA GLY A 247 -11.38 -16.18 -11.99
C GLY A 247 -10.07 -16.91 -12.20
N ASP A 248 -9.78 -17.38 -13.41
CA ASP A 248 -8.54 -18.10 -13.70
C ASP A 248 -7.34 -17.16 -13.56
N THR A 249 -7.47 -15.92 -14.02
CA THR A 249 -6.44 -14.88 -13.85
C THR A 249 -6.23 -14.53 -12.37
N ILE A 250 -7.31 -14.43 -11.58
CA ILE A 250 -7.20 -14.22 -10.13
C ILE A 250 -6.43 -15.36 -9.47
N LYS A 251 -6.76 -16.62 -9.78
CA LYS A 251 -6.06 -17.79 -9.24
C LYS A 251 -4.58 -17.82 -9.66
N ALA A 252 -4.26 -17.46 -10.91
CA ALA A 252 -2.87 -17.38 -11.39
C ALA A 252 -2.06 -16.36 -10.60
N VAL A 253 -2.61 -15.17 -10.35
CA VAL A 253 -1.96 -14.11 -9.55
C VAL A 253 -1.78 -14.53 -8.09
N LEU A 254 -2.79 -15.14 -7.47
CA LEU A 254 -2.70 -15.63 -6.09
C LEU A 254 -1.69 -16.77 -5.95
N SER A 255 -1.64 -17.70 -6.92
CA SER A 255 -0.63 -18.76 -6.96
C SER A 255 0.79 -18.19 -7.10
N ALA A 256 0.98 -17.21 -7.97
CA ALA A 256 2.28 -16.55 -8.14
C ALA A 256 2.80 -15.95 -6.81
N ILE A 257 1.90 -15.43 -5.97
CA ILE A 257 2.26 -14.88 -4.65
C ILE A 257 2.53 -16.01 -3.65
N ALA A 258 1.59 -16.93 -3.51
CA ALA A 258 1.63 -17.96 -2.46
C ALA A 258 2.75 -18.98 -2.67
N ASP A 259 3.08 -19.32 -3.92
CA ASP A 259 4.02 -20.37 -4.25
C ASP A 259 5.47 -19.85 -4.48
N ASN A 260 5.69 -18.52 -4.48
CA ASN A 260 6.99 -17.91 -4.73
C ASN A 260 7.44 -16.90 -3.63
N PRO A 261 7.38 -17.24 -2.32
CA PRO A 261 7.67 -16.28 -1.23
C PRO A 261 9.08 -15.70 -1.31
N ASP A 262 10.08 -16.47 -1.73
CA ASP A 262 11.46 -16.02 -1.86
C ASP A 262 11.64 -14.89 -2.88
N SER A 263 10.82 -14.87 -3.93
CA SER A 263 10.85 -13.81 -4.94
C SER A 263 10.45 -12.44 -4.39
N PHE A 264 9.69 -12.42 -3.31
CA PHE A 264 9.22 -11.19 -2.65
C PHE A 264 10.06 -10.79 -1.44
N ALA A 265 10.82 -11.73 -0.86
CA ALA A 265 11.64 -11.50 0.35
C ALA A 265 12.64 -10.35 0.20
N ALA A 266 13.23 -10.19 -0.99
CA ALA A 266 14.16 -9.10 -1.29
C ALA A 266 13.49 -7.72 -1.37
N ILE A 267 12.17 -7.68 -1.65
CA ILE A 267 11.38 -6.45 -1.79
C ILE A 267 10.72 -6.10 -0.46
N SER A 268 10.13 -7.08 0.19
CA SER A 268 9.47 -6.95 1.49
C SER A 268 9.74 -8.21 2.32
N LYS A 269 10.54 -8.05 3.38
CA LYS A 269 10.88 -9.18 4.29
C LYS A 269 9.65 -9.83 4.91
N THR A 270 8.56 -9.09 5.08
CA THR A 270 7.30 -9.60 5.64
C THR A 270 6.62 -10.59 4.69
N MET A 271 6.83 -10.48 3.39
CA MET A 271 6.27 -11.43 2.41
C MET A 271 7.02 -12.77 2.36
N ALA A 272 8.25 -12.85 2.90
CA ALA A 272 9.02 -14.10 2.93
C ALA A 272 8.34 -15.23 3.73
N ASN A 273 7.49 -14.85 4.69
CA ASN A 273 6.79 -15.80 5.57
C ASN A 273 5.26 -15.67 5.44
N LEU A 274 4.78 -15.01 4.39
CA LEU A 274 3.35 -14.84 4.16
C LEU A 274 2.70 -16.18 3.87
N THR A 275 1.74 -16.58 4.70
CA THR A 275 1.00 -17.83 4.52
C THR A 275 -0.34 -17.58 3.82
N VAL A 276 -0.94 -18.62 3.26
CA VAL A 276 -2.27 -18.53 2.63
C VAL A 276 -3.35 -18.19 3.63
N GLU A 277 -3.21 -18.62 4.89
CA GLU A 277 -4.11 -18.28 5.99
C GLU A 277 -4.05 -16.76 6.32
N GLU A 278 -2.84 -16.19 6.34
CA GLU A 278 -2.66 -14.75 6.51
C GLU A 278 -3.23 -13.98 5.33
N MET A 279 -2.99 -14.43 4.09
CA MET A 279 -3.60 -13.82 2.89
C MET A 279 -5.12 -13.83 2.96
N ALA A 280 -5.72 -14.87 3.49
CA ALA A 280 -7.17 -15.07 3.61
C ALA A 280 -7.80 -14.37 4.81
N THR A 281 -7.07 -13.51 5.53
CA THR A 281 -7.63 -12.77 6.68
C THR A 281 -8.79 -11.88 6.26
N ASP A 282 -9.92 -12.01 6.97
CA ASP A 282 -11.09 -11.16 6.76
C ASP A 282 -10.80 -9.73 7.27
N ILE A 283 -10.91 -8.77 6.37
CA ILE A 283 -10.73 -7.33 6.64
C ILE A 283 -12.03 -6.54 6.46
N GLY A 284 -13.17 -7.23 6.46
CA GLY A 284 -14.49 -6.61 6.29
C GLY A 284 -14.82 -6.24 4.83
N ILE A 285 -14.08 -6.78 3.86
CA ILE A 285 -14.29 -6.58 2.43
C ILE A 285 -14.61 -7.93 1.79
N PRO A 286 -15.70 -8.06 1.01
CA PRO A 286 -16.05 -9.32 0.37
C PRO A 286 -14.89 -9.86 -0.48
N PHE A 287 -14.58 -11.14 -0.31
CA PHE A 287 -13.60 -11.81 -1.18
C PHE A 287 -14.16 -12.02 -2.59
N HIS A 288 -13.27 -11.92 -3.58
CA HIS A 288 -13.57 -12.34 -4.94
C HIS A 288 -13.92 -13.85 -4.97
N PRO A 289 -14.95 -14.30 -5.73
CA PRO A 289 -15.34 -15.70 -5.73
C PRO A 289 -14.18 -16.66 -5.98
N ALA A 290 -13.35 -16.39 -7.01
CA ALA A 290 -12.19 -17.22 -7.30
C ALA A 290 -11.08 -17.16 -6.22
N ALA A 291 -10.97 -16.07 -5.46
CA ALA A 291 -10.06 -16.01 -4.32
C ALA A 291 -10.55 -16.92 -3.17
N LYS A 292 -11.86 -16.93 -2.90
CA LYS A 292 -12.44 -17.89 -1.94
C LYS A 292 -12.17 -19.33 -2.34
N GLU A 293 -12.43 -19.69 -3.60
CA GLU A 293 -12.14 -21.02 -4.13
C GLU A 293 -10.64 -21.36 -3.99
N PHE A 294 -9.73 -20.44 -4.35
CA PHE A 294 -8.30 -20.63 -4.21
C PHE A 294 -7.89 -20.95 -2.77
N TYR A 295 -8.43 -20.20 -1.79
CA TYR A 295 -8.13 -20.42 -0.37
C TYR A 295 -8.77 -21.71 0.15
N ALA A 296 -9.98 -22.04 -0.26
CA ALA A 296 -10.63 -23.31 0.07
C ALA A 296 -9.84 -24.51 -0.46
N GLU A 297 -9.38 -24.47 -1.73
CA GLU A 297 -8.51 -25.49 -2.35
C GLU A 297 -7.18 -25.67 -1.61
N ARG A 298 -6.67 -24.63 -0.93
CA ARG A 298 -5.48 -24.63 -0.10
C ARG A 298 -5.74 -25.00 1.36
N GLY A 299 -6.99 -25.34 1.72
CA GLY A 299 -7.37 -25.82 3.05
C GLY A 299 -7.63 -24.72 4.10
N VAL A 300 -7.81 -23.47 3.69
CA VAL A 300 -8.14 -22.37 4.61
C VAL A 300 -9.59 -22.51 5.08
N ALA A 301 -9.78 -22.67 6.38
CA ALA A 301 -11.12 -22.84 6.98
C ALA A 301 -12.00 -21.59 6.81
N GLY A 302 -13.30 -21.80 6.53
CA GLY A 302 -14.28 -20.72 6.42
C GLY A 302 -14.31 -20.04 5.04
N MET A 303 -13.61 -20.59 4.04
CA MET A 303 -13.61 -20.09 2.66
C MET A 303 -14.52 -20.90 1.72
N GLU A 304 -15.25 -21.88 2.26
CA GLU A 304 -16.18 -22.76 1.52
C GLU A 304 -17.40 -22.01 0.94
#